data_bd712a59e3806a061a399155ec92899f
#
_entry.id   bd712a59e3806a061a399155ec92899f
#
_cell.length_a   1.000
_cell.length_b   1.000
_cell.length_c   1.000
_cell.angle_alpha   90.00
_cell.angle_beta   90.00
_cell.angle_gamma   90.00
#
_symmetry.space_group_name_H-M   'P 1'
#
loop_
_entity.id
_entity.type
_entity.pdbx_description
1 polymer ?
#
loop_
_entity_poly.entity_id
_entity_poly.type
_entity_poly.pdbx_seq_one_letter_code
_entity_poly.pdbx_strand_id
1 'polypeptide(L)'
;MDQISGLPEAILHDILARLPDRDSARTSVLSKAWRETWSTFPILSICSDQHFKSQDVTVDNYHSKIDKVVDYVGRRLLRLRDLGLAIKEFKLIMDYVDHKCMAHHVDLWMKMAIESGGEVLHLQLRLPGRYVGRHSPDRFYELPLSVIESKSLTKLVLMDGIRVGQAFLTHSIKLYSVRILKLCNIFFGHEGIIDHLISHCPLIEDLTVIDCAVYNPPIGGIPQVYEFSLVESLFLHGLHKLKKVYVQGMREVYIDAPNLESLHCCLQYLNTYFKLNLDSCTNLRWLCLWNLKNIAIGDKWFLELFSKFPFLESLELDNFSMSQRINISSAQLKVLKLSYCSNLEELNIDARNLLSFAYEGNNQPGISFQKCSNQLEVNSFSDVDFRDLCSLRKFVQNIKPQKIWASVSLFICLSILSEPEQGAFQVSSIPPTIKRLELQFSPDYEALYFPFMNYLLSSCCPNSISFSFCSYVHSKAFIEVCHYPQIF
;
A
#
# COMPACT_ATOMS: atom_id res chain seq x y z
N MET A 1 -20.43 33.47 -20.73
CA MET A 1 -19.28 34.08 -20.01
C MET A 1 -18.59 32.98 -19.22
N ASP A 2 -17.28 32.88 -19.38
CA ASP A 2 -16.49 31.90 -18.64
C ASP A 2 -16.40 32.34 -17.16
N GLN A 3 -17.26 31.77 -16.33
CA GLN A 3 -17.33 32.08 -14.89
C GLN A 3 -16.12 31.56 -14.12
N ILE A 4 -15.41 30.57 -14.66
CA ILE A 4 -14.28 29.91 -14.00
C ILE A 4 -13.01 30.79 -14.14
N SER A 5 -12.82 31.45 -15.27
CA SER A 5 -11.67 32.35 -15.47
C SER A 5 -11.68 33.60 -14.58
N GLY A 6 -12.80 33.91 -13.92
CA GLY A 6 -12.93 35.00 -12.96
C GLY A 6 -12.61 34.61 -11.50
N LEU A 7 -12.24 33.34 -11.24
CA LEU A 7 -11.88 32.89 -9.89
C LEU A 7 -10.51 33.45 -9.47
N PRO A 8 -10.31 33.65 -8.16
CA PRO A 8 -8.99 34.04 -7.62
C PRO A 8 -7.89 33.04 -8.04
N GLU A 9 -6.67 33.52 -8.26
CA GLU A 9 -5.53 32.72 -8.69
C GLU A 9 -5.27 31.51 -7.78
N ALA A 10 -5.43 31.65 -6.46
CA ALA A 10 -5.30 30.55 -5.50
C ALA A 10 -6.27 29.41 -5.77
N ILE A 11 -7.51 29.70 -6.16
CA ILE A 11 -8.53 28.68 -6.51
C ILE A 11 -8.16 28.02 -7.85
N LEU A 12 -7.69 28.79 -8.82
CA LEU A 12 -7.22 28.24 -10.09
C LEU A 12 -6.00 27.33 -9.88
N HIS A 13 -5.06 27.69 -9.01
CA HIS A 13 -3.93 26.83 -8.61
C HIS A 13 -4.42 25.54 -7.93
N ASP A 14 -5.42 25.60 -7.05
CA ASP A 14 -6.01 24.42 -6.43
C ASP A 14 -6.65 23.46 -7.46
N ILE A 15 -7.29 24.01 -8.47
CA ILE A 15 -7.85 23.23 -9.59
C ILE A 15 -6.70 22.56 -10.37
N LEU A 16 -5.67 23.33 -10.74
CA LEU A 16 -4.51 22.81 -11.48
C LEU A 16 -3.78 21.71 -10.69
N ALA A 17 -3.66 21.84 -9.38
CA ALA A 17 -3.00 20.86 -8.51
C ALA A 17 -3.73 19.48 -8.46
N ARG A 18 -5.01 19.47 -8.76
CA ARG A 18 -5.83 18.24 -8.80
C ARG A 18 -5.86 17.57 -10.17
N LEU A 19 -5.35 18.24 -11.20
CA LEU A 19 -5.31 17.70 -12.55
C LEU A 19 -3.97 17.02 -12.82
N PRO A 20 -3.95 15.95 -13.65
CA PRO A 20 -2.72 15.45 -14.24
C PRO A 20 -1.99 16.56 -14.99
N ASP A 21 -0.66 16.56 -14.99
CA ASP A 21 0.15 17.64 -15.59
C ASP A 21 -0.23 17.95 -17.04
N ARG A 22 -0.49 16.92 -17.85
CA ARG A 22 -0.95 17.07 -19.23
C ARG A 22 -2.28 17.80 -19.33
N ASP A 23 -3.24 17.51 -18.45
CA ASP A 23 -4.55 18.14 -18.47
C ASP A 23 -4.48 19.56 -17.88
N SER A 24 -3.62 19.75 -16.87
CA SER A 24 -3.24 21.05 -16.36
C SER A 24 -2.67 21.94 -17.46
N ALA A 25 -1.75 21.43 -18.28
CA ALA A 25 -1.23 22.13 -19.44
C ALA A 25 -2.32 22.46 -20.49
N ARG A 26 -3.28 21.56 -20.70
CA ARG A 26 -4.40 21.77 -21.63
C ARG A 26 -5.32 22.91 -21.21
N THR A 27 -5.45 23.20 -19.91
CA THR A 27 -6.26 24.33 -19.46
C THR A 27 -5.76 25.65 -20.00
N SER A 28 -4.48 25.76 -20.35
CA SER A 28 -3.85 26.97 -20.92
C SER A 28 -4.46 27.46 -22.24
N VAL A 29 -5.25 26.61 -22.93
CA VAL A 29 -5.95 26.98 -24.15
C VAL A 29 -7.35 27.55 -23.91
N LEU A 30 -7.90 27.40 -22.67
CA LEU A 30 -9.27 27.81 -22.34
C LEU A 30 -9.42 29.34 -22.35
N SER A 31 -8.45 30.06 -21.78
CA SER A 31 -8.43 31.53 -21.79
C SER A 31 -7.04 32.08 -21.53
N LYS A 32 -6.87 33.41 -21.66
CA LYS A 32 -5.62 34.11 -21.31
C LYS A 32 -5.31 33.97 -19.82
N ALA A 33 -6.32 34.07 -18.94
CA ALA A 33 -6.17 33.89 -17.50
C ALA A 33 -5.65 32.48 -17.16
N TRP A 34 -6.25 31.43 -17.72
CA TRP A 34 -5.77 30.06 -17.53
C TRP A 34 -4.33 29.84 -18.00
N ARG A 35 -3.95 30.47 -19.11
CA ARG A 35 -2.57 30.41 -19.63
C ARG A 35 -1.60 31.09 -18.68
N GLU A 36 -1.94 32.26 -18.16
CA GLU A 36 -1.14 32.99 -17.18
C GLU A 36 -1.00 32.18 -15.89
N THR A 37 -2.11 31.71 -15.33
CA THR A 37 -2.13 30.87 -14.12
C THR A 37 -1.30 29.60 -14.28
N TRP A 38 -1.47 28.85 -15.38
CA TRP A 38 -0.66 27.67 -15.63
C TRP A 38 0.83 28.02 -15.82
N SER A 39 1.15 29.16 -16.39
CA SER A 39 2.53 29.56 -16.62
C SER A 39 3.28 29.91 -15.34
N THR A 40 2.57 30.38 -14.32
CA THR A 40 3.09 30.73 -12.97
C THR A 40 2.90 29.60 -11.95
N PHE A 41 2.24 28.51 -12.34
CA PHE A 41 1.91 27.41 -11.45
C PHE A 41 3.17 26.74 -10.87
N PRO A 42 3.36 26.74 -9.52
CA PRO A 42 4.63 26.38 -8.89
C PRO A 42 4.81 24.86 -8.69
N ILE A 43 3.85 24.04 -9.14
CA ILE A 43 3.91 22.58 -9.03
C ILE A 43 4.22 22.00 -10.40
N LEU A 44 5.27 21.19 -10.47
CA LEU A 44 5.67 20.47 -11.66
C LEU A 44 5.62 18.96 -11.38
N SER A 45 4.58 18.31 -11.90
CA SER A 45 4.34 16.87 -11.70
C SER A 45 4.39 16.15 -13.05
N ILE A 46 5.49 15.49 -13.34
CA ILE A 46 5.74 14.81 -14.60
C ILE A 46 5.65 13.31 -14.38
N CYS A 47 4.77 12.65 -15.14
CA CYS A 47 4.65 11.20 -15.16
C CYS A 47 4.71 10.71 -16.61
N SER A 48 5.71 9.89 -16.95
CA SER A 48 5.89 9.39 -18.32
C SER A 48 4.68 8.63 -18.84
N ASP A 49 3.96 7.91 -17.98
CA ASP A 49 2.78 7.12 -18.36
C ASP A 49 1.63 7.99 -18.88
N GLN A 50 1.55 9.24 -18.43
CA GLN A 50 0.54 10.19 -18.89
C GLN A 50 0.88 10.78 -20.27
N HIS A 51 2.16 10.78 -20.62
CA HIS A 51 2.64 11.29 -21.91
C HIS A 51 2.66 10.22 -23.01
N PHE A 52 2.68 8.92 -22.62
CA PHE A 52 2.76 7.79 -23.54
C PHE A 52 1.60 6.81 -23.30
N LYS A 53 0.83 6.50 -24.34
CA LYS A 53 -0.10 5.36 -24.29
C LYS A 53 0.75 4.09 -24.35
N SER A 54 0.56 3.18 -23.42
CA SER A 54 1.35 1.96 -23.22
C SER A 54 1.37 0.99 -24.42
N GLN A 55 0.50 1.18 -25.43
CA GLN A 55 0.39 0.30 -26.59
C GLN A 55 1.32 0.64 -27.76
N ASP A 56 1.96 1.82 -27.75
CA ASP A 56 2.77 2.31 -28.89
C ASP A 56 4.29 2.34 -28.63
N VAL A 57 4.79 1.63 -27.61
CA VAL A 57 6.21 1.69 -27.24
C VAL A 57 7.01 0.60 -27.95
N THR A 58 7.55 0.93 -29.11
CA THR A 58 8.66 0.20 -29.72
C THR A 58 9.99 0.80 -29.27
N VAL A 59 11.05 0.00 -29.24
CA VAL A 59 12.41 0.45 -28.83
C VAL A 59 12.85 1.69 -29.62
N ASP A 60 12.52 1.75 -30.92
CA ASP A 60 12.89 2.85 -31.82
C ASP A 60 12.15 4.16 -31.52
N ASN A 61 10.90 4.09 -30.99
CA ASN A 61 10.12 5.26 -30.62
C ASN A 61 10.43 5.78 -29.21
N TYR A 62 11.11 4.99 -28.38
CA TYR A 62 11.32 5.30 -26.98
C TYR A 62 12.25 6.52 -26.79
N HIS A 63 13.39 6.57 -27.48
CA HIS A 63 14.34 7.69 -27.39
C HIS A 63 13.70 9.02 -27.82
N SER A 64 12.98 9.04 -28.95
CA SER A 64 12.27 10.25 -29.42
C SER A 64 11.18 10.72 -28.42
N LYS A 65 10.61 9.81 -27.64
CA LYS A 65 9.61 10.16 -26.61
C LYS A 65 10.27 10.74 -25.37
N ILE A 66 11.41 10.20 -24.95
CA ILE A 66 12.22 10.75 -23.85
C ILE A 66 12.68 12.15 -24.18
N ASP A 67 13.21 12.40 -25.38
CA ASP A 67 13.65 13.72 -25.82
C ASP A 67 12.55 14.76 -25.68
N LYS A 68 11.31 14.41 -26.01
CA LYS A 68 10.15 15.31 -25.83
C LYS A 68 9.86 15.63 -24.37
N VAL A 69 10.00 14.63 -23.46
CA VAL A 69 9.84 14.87 -22.02
C VAL A 69 10.96 15.75 -21.52
N VAL A 70 12.20 15.47 -21.89
CA VAL A 70 13.38 16.27 -21.52
C VAL A 70 13.20 17.72 -21.93
N ASP A 71 12.80 17.96 -23.18
CA ASP A 71 12.57 19.29 -23.72
C ASP A 71 11.40 20.01 -23.02
N TYR A 72 10.30 19.29 -22.74
CA TYR A 72 9.16 19.84 -22.00
C TYR A 72 9.55 20.26 -20.58
N VAL A 73 10.20 19.36 -19.81
CA VAL A 73 10.63 19.64 -18.43
C VAL A 73 11.62 20.79 -18.38
N GLY A 74 12.63 20.75 -19.26
CA GLY A 74 13.63 21.81 -19.35
C GLY A 74 13.01 23.19 -19.62
N ARG A 75 12.11 23.28 -20.60
CA ARG A 75 11.41 24.52 -20.89
C ARG A 75 10.55 25.04 -19.75
N ARG A 76 9.86 24.15 -19.03
CA ARG A 76 9.03 24.53 -17.88
C ARG A 76 9.88 25.08 -16.74
N LEU A 77 10.94 24.38 -16.37
CA LEU A 77 11.86 24.79 -15.30
C LEU A 77 12.56 26.10 -15.62
N LEU A 78 13.09 26.24 -16.85
CA LEU A 78 13.74 27.46 -17.29
C LEU A 78 12.79 28.65 -17.23
N ARG A 79 11.54 28.47 -17.66
CA ARG A 79 10.53 29.53 -17.61
C ARG A 79 10.25 29.99 -16.19
N LEU A 80 10.04 29.05 -15.23
CA LEU A 80 9.79 29.39 -13.83
C LEU A 80 10.99 30.14 -13.23
N ARG A 81 12.21 29.67 -13.52
CA ARG A 81 13.44 30.36 -13.11
C ARG A 81 13.54 31.77 -13.68
N ASP A 82 13.31 31.94 -14.98
CA ASP A 82 13.44 33.23 -15.66
C ASP A 82 12.38 34.25 -15.17
N LEU A 83 11.24 33.76 -14.70
CA LEU A 83 10.20 34.55 -14.02
C LEU A 83 10.49 34.82 -12.55
N GLY A 84 11.58 34.26 -12.00
CA GLY A 84 11.89 34.34 -10.55
C GLY A 84 10.90 33.63 -9.65
N LEU A 85 10.16 32.64 -10.18
CA LEU A 85 9.14 31.92 -9.44
C LEU A 85 9.72 30.68 -8.74
N ALA A 86 9.35 30.49 -7.49
CA ALA A 86 9.73 29.30 -6.73
C ALA A 86 9.01 28.06 -7.27
N ILE A 87 9.74 26.93 -7.35
CA ILE A 87 9.17 25.60 -7.63
C ILE A 87 8.85 24.98 -6.27
N LYS A 88 7.58 25.01 -5.85
CA LYS A 88 7.19 24.46 -4.55
C LYS A 88 7.24 22.94 -4.53
N GLU A 89 6.76 22.31 -5.58
CA GLU A 89 6.75 20.85 -5.71
C GLU A 89 7.36 20.43 -7.05
N PHE A 90 8.33 19.53 -6.98
CA PHE A 90 8.90 18.84 -8.14
C PHE A 90 8.70 17.35 -8.01
N LYS A 91 7.87 16.79 -8.90
CA LYS A 91 7.59 15.35 -8.98
C LYS A 91 7.96 14.85 -10.37
N LEU A 92 8.85 13.85 -10.39
CA LEU A 92 9.32 13.20 -11.61
C LEU A 92 9.14 11.68 -11.47
N ILE A 93 8.26 11.11 -12.29
CA ILE A 93 8.05 9.66 -12.42
C ILE A 93 8.31 9.28 -13.87
N MET A 94 9.38 8.53 -14.11
CA MET A 94 9.72 8.13 -15.47
C MET A 94 10.51 6.84 -15.52
N ASP A 95 10.51 6.22 -16.72
CA ASP A 95 11.37 5.07 -16.97
C ASP A 95 12.81 5.55 -17.21
N TYR A 96 13.76 4.94 -16.51
CA TYR A 96 15.18 5.31 -16.54
C TYR A 96 15.95 4.28 -17.38
N VAL A 97 16.05 4.54 -18.69
CA VAL A 97 16.57 3.56 -19.67
C VAL A 97 17.99 3.88 -20.10
N ASP A 98 18.28 5.14 -20.38
CA ASP A 98 19.63 5.61 -20.72
C ASP A 98 20.20 6.44 -19.58
N HIS A 99 20.86 5.72 -18.66
CA HIS A 99 21.40 6.31 -17.44
C HIS A 99 22.48 7.39 -17.70
N LYS A 100 23.25 7.31 -18.76
CA LYS A 100 24.32 8.29 -19.03
C LYS A 100 23.81 9.65 -19.51
N CYS A 101 22.84 9.64 -20.41
CA CYS A 101 22.23 10.87 -20.93
C CYS A 101 21.23 11.47 -19.96
N MET A 102 20.42 10.65 -19.31
CA MET A 102 19.33 11.10 -18.44
C MET A 102 19.82 11.62 -17.09
N ALA A 103 20.87 11.06 -16.51
CA ALA A 103 21.40 11.50 -15.22
C ALA A 103 21.68 13.00 -15.18
N HIS A 104 22.35 13.51 -16.20
CA HIS A 104 22.70 14.94 -16.29
C HIS A 104 21.45 15.85 -16.32
N HIS A 105 20.40 15.44 -17.03
CA HIS A 105 19.14 16.20 -17.05
C HIS A 105 18.44 16.16 -15.68
N VAL A 106 18.37 14.98 -15.05
CA VAL A 106 17.75 14.84 -13.73
C VAL A 106 18.52 15.68 -12.69
N ASP A 107 19.87 15.65 -12.71
CA ASP A 107 20.71 16.47 -11.84
C ASP A 107 20.40 17.97 -12.00
N LEU A 108 20.34 18.44 -13.25
CA LEU A 108 20.05 19.85 -13.54
C LEU A 108 18.65 20.25 -13.03
N TRP A 109 17.63 19.41 -13.27
CA TRP A 109 16.27 19.69 -12.85
C TRP A 109 16.11 19.69 -11.34
N MET A 110 16.72 18.71 -10.66
CA MET A 110 16.73 18.65 -9.19
C MET A 110 17.43 19.86 -8.58
N LYS A 111 18.59 20.22 -9.15
CA LYS A 111 19.32 21.40 -8.71
C LYS A 111 18.45 22.67 -8.85
N MET A 112 17.80 22.86 -9.98
CA MET A 112 16.91 24.01 -10.20
C MET A 112 15.73 24.01 -9.20
N ALA A 113 15.10 22.85 -8.95
CA ALA A 113 14.00 22.73 -7.99
C ALA A 113 14.45 23.06 -6.56
N ILE A 114 15.61 22.56 -6.13
CA ILE A 114 16.17 22.80 -4.78
C ILE A 114 16.60 24.25 -4.61
N GLU A 115 17.34 24.82 -5.58
CA GLU A 115 17.84 26.20 -5.53
C GLU A 115 16.70 27.23 -5.55
N SER A 116 15.55 26.89 -6.14
CA SER A 116 14.34 27.74 -6.10
C SER A 116 13.59 27.68 -4.77
N GLY A 117 14.07 26.93 -3.78
CA GLY A 117 13.42 26.78 -2.48
C GLY A 117 12.32 25.72 -2.44
N GLY A 118 12.42 24.69 -3.27
CA GLY A 118 11.45 23.58 -3.33
C GLY A 118 11.16 22.95 -1.98
N GLU A 119 9.88 22.75 -1.70
CA GLU A 119 9.41 22.16 -0.44
C GLU A 119 9.15 20.65 -0.56
N VAL A 120 8.80 20.20 -1.76
CA VAL A 120 8.46 18.78 -2.04
C VAL A 120 9.31 18.29 -3.22
N LEU A 121 10.05 17.22 -2.96
CA LEU A 121 10.78 16.46 -3.97
C LEU A 121 10.29 15.02 -4.03
N HIS A 122 9.79 14.59 -5.19
CA HIS A 122 9.39 13.21 -5.44
C HIS A 122 10.07 12.71 -6.71
N LEU A 123 10.97 11.77 -6.56
CA LEU A 123 11.72 11.16 -7.66
C LEU A 123 11.45 9.66 -7.70
N GLN A 124 10.94 9.17 -8.84
CA GLN A 124 10.77 7.75 -9.13
C GLN A 124 11.34 7.44 -10.50
N LEU A 125 12.41 6.66 -10.54
CA LEU A 125 13.13 6.30 -11.76
C LEU A 125 13.04 4.80 -12.01
N ARG A 126 12.02 4.36 -12.73
CA ARG A 126 11.73 2.95 -12.95
C ARG A 126 12.76 2.33 -13.90
N LEU A 127 13.39 1.25 -13.48
CA LEU A 127 14.29 0.49 -14.34
C LEU A 127 13.50 -0.51 -15.20
N PRO A 128 13.82 -0.65 -16.50
CA PRO A 128 13.18 -1.63 -17.35
C PRO A 128 13.57 -3.04 -16.94
N GLY A 129 12.57 -3.92 -16.77
CA GLY A 129 12.74 -5.34 -16.45
C GLY A 129 12.42 -5.70 -15.00
N ARG A 130 11.84 -6.89 -14.81
CA ARG A 130 11.36 -7.38 -13.50
C ARG A 130 12.46 -7.86 -12.54
N TYR A 131 13.74 -7.82 -12.91
CA TYR A 131 14.83 -8.43 -12.14
C TYR A 131 15.79 -7.37 -11.61
N VAL A 132 15.45 -6.80 -10.47
CA VAL A 132 16.29 -5.84 -9.74
C VAL A 132 17.68 -6.46 -9.37
N GLY A 133 17.75 -7.76 -9.13
CA GLY A 133 18.97 -8.45 -8.67
C GLY A 133 20.08 -8.71 -9.73
N ARG A 134 19.90 -8.26 -10.98
CA ARG A 134 20.90 -8.51 -12.07
C ARG A 134 21.46 -7.24 -12.71
N HIS A 135 21.11 -6.06 -12.20
CA HIS A 135 21.56 -4.81 -12.79
C HIS A 135 22.91 -4.37 -12.21
N SER A 136 23.82 -3.96 -13.09
CA SER A 136 25.03 -3.25 -12.67
C SER A 136 24.66 -1.99 -11.87
N PRO A 137 25.40 -1.66 -10.79
CA PRO A 137 25.19 -0.44 -10.01
C PRO A 137 25.20 0.83 -10.86
N ASP A 138 25.90 0.82 -11.98
CA ASP A 138 26.01 1.95 -12.91
C ASP A 138 24.67 2.26 -13.62
N ARG A 139 23.68 1.41 -13.52
CA ARG A 139 22.34 1.66 -14.08
C ARG A 139 21.44 2.45 -13.17
N PHE A 140 21.79 2.56 -11.89
CA PHE A 140 21.04 3.35 -10.94
C PHE A 140 21.44 4.82 -11.02
N TYR A 141 20.45 5.69 -10.81
CA TYR A 141 20.73 7.12 -10.68
C TYR A 141 21.37 7.40 -9.32
N GLU A 142 22.55 8.00 -9.31
CA GLU A 142 23.21 8.40 -8.08
C GLU A 142 22.59 9.70 -7.58
N LEU A 143 22.01 9.67 -6.35
CA LEU A 143 21.38 10.85 -5.77
C LEU A 143 22.43 11.92 -5.45
N PRO A 144 22.30 13.16 -5.94
CA PRO A 144 23.28 14.21 -5.68
C PRO A 144 23.21 14.74 -4.24
N LEU A 145 24.36 15.13 -3.71
CA LEU A 145 24.49 15.67 -2.35
C LEU A 145 23.69 16.95 -2.11
N SER A 146 23.39 17.71 -3.15
CA SER A 146 22.54 18.92 -3.06
C SER A 146 21.16 18.65 -2.45
N VAL A 147 20.65 17.42 -2.58
CA VAL A 147 19.35 17.03 -1.98
C VAL A 147 19.43 17.08 -0.46
N ILE A 148 20.50 16.53 0.13
CA ILE A 148 20.66 16.50 1.61
C ILE A 148 21.10 17.85 2.19
N GLU A 149 21.55 18.74 1.36
CA GLU A 149 21.89 20.12 1.78
C GLU A 149 20.70 21.06 1.76
N SER A 150 19.55 20.61 1.24
CA SER A 150 18.33 21.44 1.15
C SER A 150 17.68 21.65 2.52
N LYS A 151 17.55 22.92 2.91
CA LYS A 151 16.88 23.32 4.14
C LYS A 151 15.37 23.51 4.00
N SER A 152 14.89 23.67 2.76
CA SER A 152 13.49 23.97 2.44
C SER A 152 12.63 22.71 2.32
N LEU A 153 13.22 21.55 2.07
CA LEU A 153 12.47 20.31 1.87
C LEU A 153 11.68 19.93 3.12
N THR A 154 10.37 19.82 2.95
CA THR A 154 9.44 19.30 3.96
C THR A 154 9.00 17.88 3.65
N LYS A 155 9.07 17.48 2.36
CA LYS A 155 8.73 16.14 1.89
C LYS A 155 9.77 15.65 0.88
N LEU A 156 10.35 14.49 1.16
CA LEU A 156 11.28 13.79 0.28
C LEU A 156 10.76 12.38 0.00
N VAL A 157 10.51 12.08 -1.27
CA VAL A 157 10.06 10.77 -1.73
C VAL A 157 11.03 10.27 -2.81
N LEU A 158 11.73 9.19 -2.52
CA LEU A 158 12.67 8.53 -3.43
C LEU A 158 12.17 7.11 -3.67
N MET A 159 12.00 6.74 -4.95
CA MET A 159 11.45 5.43 -5.31
C MET A 159 12.17 4.85 -6.52
N ASP A 160 12.42 3.55 -6.48
CA ASP A 160 12.99 2.75 -7.56
C ASP A 160 14.32 3.31 -8.09
N GLY A 161 15.08 2.60 -8.83
CA GLY A 161 16.20 3.02 -9.65
C GLY A 161 17.20 4.06 -9.10
N ILE A 162 17.17 4.37 -7.80
CA ILE A 162 17.97 5.40 -7.16
C ILE A 162 18.99 4.73 -6.22
N ARG A 163 20.23 5.21 -6.30
CA ARG A 163 21.32 4.84 -5.41
C ARG A 163 21.74 6.03 -4.54
N VAL A 164 21.99 5.77 -3.26
CA VAL A 164 22.52 6.74 -2.30
C VAL A 164 23.94 6.30 -1.93
N GLY A 165 24.93 7.05 -2.38
CA GLY A 165 26.34 6.70 -2.25
C GLY A 165 26.91 6.91 -0.84
N GLN A 166 28.10 6.35 -0.59
CA GLN A 166 28.79 6.45 0.72
C GLN A 166 29.15 7.90 1.12
N ALA A 167 29.25 8.81 0.17
CA ALA A 167 29.50 10.23 0.43
C ALA A 167 28.48 10.85 1.39
N PHE A 168 27.27 10.29 1.45
CA PHE A 168 26.22 10.74 2.39
C PHE A 168 26.60 10.57 3.87
N LEU A 169 27.50 9.63 4.22
CA LEU A 169 27.97 9.45 5.60
C LEU A 169 28.93 10.55 6.07
N THR A 170 29.62 11.20 5.14
CA THR A 170 30.65 12.20 5.46
C THR A 170 30.20 13.64 5.25
N HIS A 171 29.10 13.84 4.50
CA HIS A 171 28.56 15.17 4.25
C HIS A 171 27.55 15.60 5.31
N SER A 172 27.52 16.91 5.56
CA SER A 172 26.54 17.50 6.48
C SER A 172 25.14 17.48 5.89
N ILE A 173 24.26 16.70 6.51
CA ILE A 173 22.84 16.63 6.13
C ILE A 173 22.07 17.80 6.76
N LYS A 174 21.28 18.53 5.95
CA LYS A 174 20.52 19.72 6.37
C LYS A 174 19.01 19.55 6.21
N LEU A 175 18.52 18.33 6.26
CA LEU A 175 17.09 18.00 6.10
C LEU A 175 16.25 18.30 7.34
N TYR A 176 16.53 19.39 8.03
CA TYR A 176 15.90 19.73 9.32
C TYR A 176 14.39 20.00 9.22
N SER A 177 13.90 20.38 8.04
CA SER A 177 12.49 20.69 7.80
C SER A 177 11.66 19.50 7.33
N VAL A 178 12.28 18.35 7.04
CA VAL A 178 11.59 17.18 6.49
C VAL A 178 10.63 16.59 7.52
N ARG A 179 9.34 16.52 7.12
CA ARG A 179 8.26 15.90 7.88
C ARG A 179 7.83 14.56 7.30
N ILE A 180 7.98 14.38 5.98
CA ILE A 180 7.61 13.15 5.28
C ILE A 180 8.83 12.65 4.53
N LEU A 181 9.30 11.46 4.88
CA LEU A 181 10.40 10.76 4.22
C LEU A 181 9.91 9.40 3.72
N LYS A 182 10.00 9.17 2.39
CA LYS A 182 9.66 7.88 1.78
C LYS A 182 10.82 7.37 0.95
N LEU A 183 11.30 6.18 1.30
CA LEU A 183 12.39 5.47 0.66
C LEU A 183 11.88 4.10 0.22
N CYS A 184 11.65 3.89 -1.08
CA CYS A 184 11.08 2.66 -1.61
C CYS A 184 11.99 2.09 -2.70
N ASN A 185 12.45 0.86 -2.53
CA ASN A 185 13.36 0.19 -3.47
C ASN A 185 14.64 1.00 -3.73
N ILE A 186 15.24 1.57 -2.68
CA ILE A 186 16.45 2.39 -2.74
C ILE A 186 17.68 1.52 -2.49
N PHE A 187 18.75 1.79 -3.22
CA PHE A 187 20.04 1.12 -3.07
C PHE A 187 21.02 2.02 -2.31
N PHE A 188 21.49 1.54 -1.17
CA PHE A 188 22.48 2.24 -0.35
C PHE A 188 23.89 1.71 -0.60
N GLY A 189 24.87 2.58 -0.63
CA GLY A 189 26.28 2.22 -0.71
C GLY A 189 26.84 1.68 0.61
N HIS A 190 26.11 1.80 1.72
CA HIS A 190 26.48 1.30 3.06
C HIS A 190 25.23 1.22 3.94
N GLU A 191 25.16 0.23 4.84
CA GLU A 191 24.02 0.01 5.75
C GLU A 191 23.70 1.22 6.62
N GLY A 192 24.70 1.88 7.19
CA GLY A 192 24.52 3.01 8.09
C GLY A 192 23.98 4.29 7.45
N ILE A 193 23.83 4.36 6.12
CA ILE A 193 23.34 5.59 5.45
C ILE A 193 21.90 5.88 5.82
N ILE A 194 21.05 4.87 5.94
CA ILE A 194 19.64 5.05 6.25
C ILE A 194 19.44 5.65 7.64
N ASP A 195 20.12 5.11 8.64
CA ASP A 195 20.02 5.61 10.02
C ASP A 195 20.63 7.01 10.12
N HIS A 196 21.73 7.25 9.42
CA HIS A 196 22.37 8.56 9.35
C HIS A 196 21.43 9.61 8.71
N LEU A 197 20.75 9.27 7.61
CA LEU A 197 19.80 10.14 6.94
C LEU A 197 18.62 10.48 7.85
N ILE A 198 18.02 9.48 8.48
CA ILE A 198 16.83 9.65 9.34
C ILE A 198 17.16 10.45 10.59
N SER A 199 18.33 10.22 11.21
CA SER A 199 18.76 10.95 12.41
C SER A 199 18.91 12.46 12.19
N HIS A 200 19.07 12.90 10.93
CA HIS A 200 19.14 14.30 10.55
C HIS A 200 17.78 14.91 10.16
N CYS A 201 16.69 14.18 10.36
CA CYS A 201 15.31 14.63 10.10
C CYS A 201 14.51 14.79 11.42
N PRO A 202 14.83 15.73 12.31
CA PRO A 202 14.24 15.81 13.66
C PRO A 202 12.75 16.14 13.67
N LEU A 203 12.21 16.66 12.58
CA LEU A 203 10.79 17.03 12.45
C LEU A 203 9.97 15.97 11.72
N ILE A 204 10.54 14.78 11.49
CA ILE A 204 9.85 13.73 10.74
C ILE A 204 8.57 13.27 11.46
N GLU A 205 7.46 13.24 10.73
CA GLU A 205 6.14 12.81 11.19
C GLU A 205 5.66 11.51 10.50
N ASP A 206 6.06 11.30 9.26
CA ASP A 206 5.68 10.13 8.44
C ASP A 206 6.94 9.53 7.78
N LEU A 207 7.28 8.31 8.17
CA LEU A 207 8.40 7.56 7.63
C LEU A 207 7.92 6.31 6.90
N THR A 208 8.36 6.16 5.65
CA THR A 208 8.14 4.94 4.87
C THR A 208 9.46 4.39 4.38
N VAL A 209 9.76 3.13 4.68
CA VAL A 209 10.96 2.42 4.21
C VAL A 209 10.54 1.05 3.68
N ILE A 210 10.66 0.85 2.36
CA ILE A 210 10.18 -0.34 1.67
C ILE A 210 11.30 -0.93 0.84
N ASP A 211 11.63 -2.21 1.08
CA ASP A 211 12.50 -3.04 0.24
C ASP A 211 13.82 -2.34 -0.17
N CYS A 212 14.40 -1.62 0.78
CA CYS A 212 15.68 -0.98 0.57
C CYS A 212 16.82 -2.01 0.67
N ALA A 213 17.87 -1.84 -0.13
CA ALA A 213 18.97 -2.78 -0.22
C ALA A 213 20.33 -2.09 -0.13
N VAL A 214 21.35 -2.84 0.29
CA VAL A 214 22.74 -2.42 0.27
C VAL A 214 23.45 -3.10 -0.89
N TYR A 215 24.24 -2.33 -1.60
CA TYR A 215 25.12 -2.84 -2.64
C TYR A 215 26.41 -3.39 -2.03
N ASN A 216 26.65 -4.67 -2.26
CA ASN A 216 27.88 -5.32 -1.86
C ASN A 216 28.83 -5.40 -3.08
N PRO A 217 30.06 -4.88 -2.98
CA PRO A 217 31.02 -5.02 -4.06
C PRO A 217 31.33 -6.51 -4.31
N PRO A 218 31.59 -6.91 -5.56
CA PRO A 218 31.81 -8.32 -5.90
C PRO A 218 32.97 -8.93 -5.10
N ILE A 219 32.71 -10.04 -4.43
CA ILE A 219 33.71 -10.81 -3.71
C ILE A 219 34.55 -11.60 -4.74
N GLY A 220 35.86 -11.44 -4.70
CA GLY A 220 36.79 -12.26 -5.51
C GLY A 220 37.06 -11.79 -6.94
N GLY A 221 36.76 -10.53 -7.28
CA GLY A 221 37.24 -9.94 -8.56
C GLY A 221 36.55 -10.44 -9.83
N ILE A 222 35.39 -11.14 -9.72
CA ILE A 222 34.56 -11.51 -10.87
C ILE A 222 33.65 -10.32 -11.19
N PRO A 223 33.86 -9.61 -12.30
CA PRO A 223 33.20 -8.30 -12.54
C PRO A 223 31.66 -8.35 -12.82
N GLN A 224 31.06 -9.50 -12.78
CA GLN A 224 29.68 -9.66 -13.34
C GLN A 224 28.61 -10.11 -12.34
N VAL A 225 28.94 -10.39 -11.09
CA VAL A 225 27.93 -10.78 -10.08
C VAL A 225 27.89 -9.70 -9.01
N TYR A 226 26.90 -8.83 -9.12
CA TYR A 226 26.58 -7.85 -8.09
C TYR A 226 25.60 -8.48 -7.11
N GLU A 227 25.95 -8.48 -5.84
CA GLU A 227 25.08 -8.94 -4.78
C GLU A 227 24.43 -7.74 -4.09
N PHE A 228 23.10 -7.84 -3.94
CA PHE A 228 22.33 -6.90 -3.16
C PHE A 228 21.78 -7.64 -1.95
N SER A 229 22.06 -7.12 -0.76
CA SER A 229 21.41 -7.59 0.46
C SER A 229 20.35 -6.57 0.88
N LEU A 230 19.19 -7.04 1.33
CA LEU A 230 18.23 -6.13 1.94
C LEU A 230 18.84 -5.47 3.17
N VAL A 231 18.42 -4.24 3.45
CA VAL A 231 18.71 -3.61 4.74
C VAL A 231 18.04 -4.44 5.82
N GLU A 232 18.81 -5.03 6.72
CA GLU A 232 18.29 -6.00 7.69
C GLU A 232 17.68 -5.34 8.92
N SER A 233 18.18 -4.19 9.33
CA SER A 233 17.76 -3.53 10.57
C SER A 233 17.49 -2.04 10.39
N LEU A 234 16.56 -1.52 11.18
CA LEU A 234 16.19 -0.11 11.25
C LEU A 234 16.13 0.32 12.72
N PHE A 235 16.89 1.35 13.05
CA PHE A 235 16.96 1.90 14.40
C PHE A 235 16.49 3.35 14.41
N LEU A 236 15.30 3.60 14.96
CA LEU A 236 14.68 4.92 15.03
C LEU A 236 14.75 5.43 16.46
N HIS A 237 15.65 6.38 16.74
CA HIS A 237 15.86 6.95 18.07
C HIS A 237 15.63 8.45 18.08
N GLY A 238 15.02 8.95 19.18
CA GLY A 238 14.88 10.38 19.41
C GLY A 238 13.92 11.12 18.47
N LEU A 239 13.03 10.40 17.77
CA LEU A 239 12.11 10.97 16.80
C LEU A 239 10.78 11.36 17.45
N HIS A 240 10.80 12.42 18.28
CA HIS A 240 9.64 12.84 19.09
C HIS A 240 8.43 13.33 18.28
N LYS A 241 8.60 13.64 17.00
CA LYS A 241 7.50 14.09 16.13
C LYS A 241 6.91 12.97 15.29
N LEU A 242 7.55 11.78 15.29
CA LEU A 242 7.16 10.65 14.48
C LEU A 242 5.79 10.10 14.90
N LYS A 243 4.85 10.05 13.96
CA LYS A 243 3.48 9.59 14.15
C LYS A 243 3.16 8.33 13.36
N LYS A 244 3.76 8.21 12.17
CA LYS A 244 3.47 7.12 11.24
C LYS A 244 4.74 6.47 10.74
N VAL A 245 4.77 5.14 10.80
CA VAL A 245 5.87 4.33 10.26
C VAL A 245 5.30 3.22 9.41
N TYR A 246 5.79 3.11 8.18
CA TYR A 246 5.59 1.97 7.30
C TYR A 246 6.94 1.35 6.96
N VAL A 247 7.14 0.09 7.33
CA VAL A 247 8.39 -0.65 7.10
C VAL A 247 8.11 -1.97 6.42
N GLN A 248 8.85 -2.26 5.35
CA GLN A 248 8.77 -3.52 4.63
C GLN A 248 10.16 -4.04 4.28
N GLY A 249 10.35 -5.37 4.39
CA GLY A 249 11.56 -6.06 3.99
C GLY A 249 12.69 -6.12 5.05
N MET A 250 12.46 -5.59 6.25
CA MET A 250 13.47 -5.57 7.34
C MET A 250 13.22 -6.67 8.37
N ARG A 251 14.29 -7.23 8.94
CA ARG A 251 14.24 -8.29 9.97
C ARG A 251 14.20 -7.77 11.39
N GLU A 252 14.86 -6.65 11.65
CA GLU A 252 14.89 -6.03 12.98
C GLU A 252 14.45 -4.58 12.90
N VAL A 253 13.44 -4.23 13.69
CA VAL A 253 12.89 -2.88 13.75
C VAL A 253 12.81 -2.42 15.19
N TYR A 254 13.53 -1.35 15.52
CA TYR A 254 13.59 -0.74 16.83
C TYR A 254 13.09 0.70 16.72
N ILE A 255 11.98 1.00 17.39
CA ILE A 255 11.38 2.33 17.33
C ILE A 255 11.26 2.91 18.74
N ASP A 256 11.99 4.01 18.96
CA ASP A 256 11.88 4.86 20.14
C ASP A 256 11.20 6.18 19.74
N ALA A 257 9.86 6.13 19.71
CA ALA A 257 9.01 7.25 19.31
C ALA A 257 7.72 7.27 20.14
N PRO A 258 7.69 8.00 21.27
CA PRO A 258 6.55 7.99 22.20
C PRO A 258 5.25 8.53 21.60
N ASN A 259 5.32 9.32 20.54
CA ASN A 259 4.16 9.87 19.84
C ASN A 259 3.72 9.06 18.62
N LEU A 260 4.27 7.86 18.44
CA LEU A 260 3.88 6.98 17.34
C LEU A 260 2.41 6.56 17.49
N GLU A 261 1.61 6.87 16.48
CA GLU A 261 0.18 6.56 16.42
C GLU A 261 -0.10 5.37 15.50
N SER A 262 0.70 5.19 14.43
CA SER A 262 0.45 4.18 13.41
C SER A 262 1.73 3.47 13.00
N LEU A 263 1.70 2.14 13.04
CA LEU A 263 2.78 1.27 12.58
C LEU A 263 2.26 0.21 11.61
N HIS A 264 2.91 0.10 10.45
CA HIS A 264 2.74 -0.98 9.52
C HIS A 264 4.09 -1.66 9.28
N CYS A 265 4.16 -2.96 9.60
CA CYS A 265 5.34 -3.78 9.37
C CYS A 265 5.00 -4.99 8.50
N CYS A 266 5.75 -5.17 7.42
CA CYS A 266 5.61 -6.30 6.50
C CYS A 266 6.94 -6.99 6.29
N LEU A 267 6.99 -8.33 6.47
CA LEU A 267 8.11 -9.14 6.03
C LEU A 267 7.85 -9.67 4.62
N GLN A 268 8.81 -9.49 3.73
CA GLN A 268 8.71 -9.98 2.36
C GLN A 268 9.03 -11.48 2.25
N TYR A 269 9.89 -12.02 3.13
CA TYR A 269 10.40 -13.38 3.06
C TYR A 269 9.88 -14.27 4.19
N LEU A 270 9.27 -15.41 3.79
CA LEU A 270 8.56 -16.39 4.61
C LEU A 270 9.54 -17.16 5.46
N ASN A 271 10.37 -17.10 6.15
CA ASN A 271 11.21 -17.99 7.01
C ASN A 271 12.36 -17.30 7.73
N THR A 272 12.29 -15.98 7.87
CA THR A 272 13.31 -15.23 8.59
C THR A 272 12.86 -14.85 9.99
N TYR A 273 13.78 -14.82 10.91
CA TYR A 273 13.59 -14.28 12.26
C TYR A 273 13.22 -12.80 12.16
N PHE A 274 12.18 -12.38 12.89
CA PHE A 274 11.76 -10.99 12.98
C PHE A 274 11.80 -10.50 14.42
N LYS A 275 12.35 -9.32 14.63
CA LYS A 275 12.41 -8.67 15.93
C LYS A 275 11.85 -7.26 15.85
N LEU A 276 10.84 -7.00 16.67
CA LEU A 276 10.17 -5.72 16.76
C LEU A 276 10.25 -5.21 18.21
N ASN A 277 10.84 -4.04 18.39
CA ASN A 277 10.83 -3.37 19.69
C ASN A 277 10.09 -2.04 19.58
N LEU A 278 9.03 -1.90 20.39
CA LEU A 278 8.15 -0.74 20.49
C LEU A 278 7.96 -0.31 21.95
N ASP A 279 8.98 -0.46 22.80
CA ASP A 279 8.80 -0.30 24.25
C ASP A 279 8.38 1.12 24.65
N SER A 280 8.80 2.13 23.90
CA SER A 280 8.45 3.55 24.15
C SER A 280 7.16 4.01 23.43
N CYS A 281 6.59 3.19 22.52
CA CYS A 281 5.50 3.60 21.62
C CYS A 281 4.11 3.48 22.27
N THR A 282 3.90 4.05 23.43
CA THR A 282 2.66 3.88 24.23
C THR A 282 1.39 4.48 23.63
N ASN A 283 1.52 5.42 22.68
CA ASN A 283 0.40 6.11 22.04
C ASN A 283 -0.12 5.40 20.77
N LEU A 284 0.33 4.16 20.51
CA LEU A 284 -0.02 3.42 19.32
C LEU A 284 -1.53 3.14 19.25
N ARG A 285 -2.16 3.54 18.11
CA ARG A 285 -3.58 3.38 17.81
C ARG A 285 -3.84 2.40 16.67
N TRP A 286 -2.93 2.32 15.69
CA TRP A 286 -3.04 1.46 14.51
C TRP A 286 -1.80 0.58 14.40
N LEU A 287 -2.00 -0.71 14.48
CA LEU A 287 -0.95 -1.72 14.31
C LEU A 287 -1.34 -2.68 13.20
N CYS A 288 -0.50 -2.75 12.18
CA CYS A 288 -0.63 -3.69 11.08
C CYS A 288 0.66 -4.51 10.95
N LEU A 289 0.54 -5.83 11.07
CA LEU A 289 1.66 -6.77 11.02
C LEU A 289 1.38 -7.83 9.95
N TRP A 290 2.28 -7.98 8.98
CA TRP A 290 2.13 -8.90 7.85
C TRP A 290 3.28 -9.89 7.75
N ASN A 291 2.96 -11.15 7.45
CA ASN A 291 3.93 -12.22 7.15
C ASN A 291 4.89 -12.60 8.29
N LEU A 292 4.50 -12.50 9.54
CA LEU A 292 5.32 -12.85 10.70
C LEU A 292 5.06 -14.31 11.16
N LYS A 293 5.18 -15.28 10.26
CA LYS A 293 4.85 -16.71 10.52
C LYS A 293 5.56 -17.35 11.70
N ASN A 294 6.72 -16.84 12.08
CA ASN A 294 7.50 -17.41 13.18
C ASN A 294 7.02 -16.98 14.58
N ILE A 295 6.02 -16.14 14.66
CA ILE A 295 5.41 -15.71 15.91
C ILE A 295 4.12 -16.50 16.08
N ALA A 296 4.09 -17.39 17.07
CA ALA A 296 2.86 -18.08 17.49
C ALA A 296 2.00 -17.13 18.31
N ILE A 297 0.80 -16.80 17.80
CA ILE A 297 -0.13 -15.91 18.48
C ILE A 297 -1.16 -16.75 19.27
N GLY A 298 -1.28 -16.47 20.57
CA GLY A 298 -2.29 -17.01 21.45
C GLY A 298 -2.84 -15.93 22.39
N ASP A 299 -3.70 -16.32 23.32
CA ASP A 299 -4.35 -15.42 24.28
C ASP A 299 -3.37 -14.52 25.02
N LYS A 300 -2.23 -15.09 25.45
CA LYS A 300 -1.19 -14.36 26.20
C LYS A 300 -0.62 -13.21 25.36
N TRP A 301 -0.40 -13.43 24.07
CA TRP A 301 0.10 -12.40 23.17
C TRP A 301 -0.88 -11.22 23.05
N PHE A 302 -2.18 -11.48 22.94
CA PHE A 302 -3.19 -10.41 22.88
C PHE A 302 -3.28 -9.64 24.20
N LEU A 303 -3.19 -10.34 25.34
CA LEU A 303 -3.19 -9.70 26.66
C LEU A 303 -1.98 -8.78 26.82
N GLU A 304 -0.79 -9.24 26.46
CA GLU A 304 0.43 -8.44 26.49
C GLU A 304 0.35 -7.24 25.52
N LEU A 305 -0.16 -7.46 24.31
CA LEU A 305 -0.34 -6.41 23.31
C LEU A 305 -1.24 -5.27 23.83
N PHE A 306 -2.44 -5.60 24.31
CA PHE A 306 -3.40 -4.59 24.77
C PHE A 306 -2.97 -3.94 26.10
N SER A 307 -2.21 -4.64 26.92
CA SER A 307 -1.59 -4.05 28.11
C SER A 307 -0.51 -3.05 27.75
N LYS A 308 0.31 -3.35 26.73
CA LYS A 308 1.38 -2.48 26.24
C LYS A 308 0.86 -1.26 25.49
N PHE A 309 -0.21 -1.44 24.70
CA PHE A 309 -0.82 -0.41 23.86
C PHE A 309 -2.28 -0.14 24.26
N PRO A 310 -2.51 0.58 25.37
CA PRO A 310 -3.85 0.79 25.92
C PRO A 310 -4.77 1.64 25.03
N PHE A 311 -4.23 2.34 24.05
CA PHE A 311 -4.97 3.16 23.08
C PHE A 311 -5.17 2.50 21.72
N LEU A 312 -4.84 1.20 21.59
CA LEU A 312 -4.93 0.50 20.32
C LEU A 312 -6.38 0.36 19.85
N GLU A 313 -6.70 1.03 18.75
CA GLU A 313 -8.02 1.09 18.13
C GLU A 313 -8.16 0.16 16.94
N SER A 314 -7.07 -0.08 16.20
CA SER A 314 -7.05 -0.92 15.00
C SER A 314 -5.90 -1.92 15.05
N LEU A 315 -6.24 -3.19 14.84
CA LEU A 315 -5.28 -4.28 14.77
C LEU A 315 -5.51 -5.09 13.49
N GLU A 316 -4.49 -5.17 12.66
CA GLU A 316 -4.49 -5.98 11.45
C GLU A 316 -3.34 -6.99 11.51
N LEU A 317 -3.68 -8.28 11.38
CA LEU A 317 -2.73 -9.39 11.38
C LEU A 317 -2.90 -10.19 10.09
N ASP A 318 -1.81 -10.37 9.35
CA ASP A 318 -1.82 -11.11 8.09
C ASP A 318 -0.76 -12.20 8.10
N ASN A 319 -1.19 -13.43 7.78
CA ASN A 319 -0.33 -14.59 7.61
C ASN A 319 0.45 -15.00 8.89
N PHE A 320 -0.29 -15.14 9.98
CA PHE A 320 0.23 -15.60 11.26
C PHE A 320 -0.12 -17.07 11.56
N SER A 321 0.73 -17.74 12.35
CA SER A 321 0.36 -19.00 12.99
C SER A 321 -0.33 -18.71 14.32
N MET A 322 -1.58 -19.14 14.47
CA MET A 322 -2.40 -18.86 15.65
C MET A 322 -2.61 -20.12 16.49
N SER A 323 -2.95 -19.94 17.76
CA SER A 323 -3.50 -21.03 18.57
C SER A 323 -4.87 -21.42 18.05
N GLN A 324 -5.27 -22.69 18.23
CA GLN A 324 -6.58 -23.19 17.78
C GLN A 324 -7.75 -22.38 18.36
N ARG A 325 -7.62 -21.96 19.63
CA ARG A 325 -8.63 -21.15 20.32
C ARG A 325 -8.00 -19.86 20.79
N ILE A 326 -8.68 -18.76 20.50
CA ILE A 326 -8.22 -17.41 20.86
C ILE A 326 -9.39 -16.63 21.47
N ASN A 327 -9.09 -15.96 22.58
CA ASN A 327 -9.98 -15.04 23.25
C ASN A 327 -9.39 -13.63 23.20
N ILE A 328 -10.07 -12.72 22.53
CA ILE A 328 -9.69 -11.32 22.41
C ILE A 328 -10.60 -10.48 23.30
N SER A 329 -10.02 -9.78 24.27
CA SER A 329 -10.76 -8.82 25.10
C SER A 329 -10.09 -7.46 25.06
N SER A 330 -10.81 -6.44 24.53
CA SER A 330 -10.33 -5.07 24.46
C SER A 330 -11.48 -4.07 24.47
N ALA A 331 -11.40 -3.09 25.36
CA ALA A 331 -12.39 -2.02 25.43
C ALA A 331 -12.16 -0.92 24.37
N GLN A 332 -10.97 -0.80 23.79
CA GLN A 332 -10.62 0.28 22.88
C GLN A 332 -10.66 -0.12 21.40
N LEU A 333 -10.60 -1.43 21.12
CA LEU A 333 -10.53 -1.95 19.77
C LEU A 333 -11.79 -1.61 18.97
N LYS A 334 -11.61 -0.95 17.83
CA LYS A 334 -12.67 -0.55 16.87
C LYS A 334 -12.60 -1.35 15.59
N VAL A 335 -11.38 -1.74 15.17
CA VAL A 335 -11.14 -2.49 13.94
C VAL A 335 -10.26 -3.69 14.25
N LEU A 336 -10.70 -4.87 13.84
CA LEU A 336 -9.92 -6.10 13.89
C LEU A 336 -9.96 -6.76 12.51
N LYS A 337 -8.79 -6.94 11.90
CA LYS A 337 -8.65 -7.67 10.65
C LYS A 337 -7.66 -8.82 10.83
N LEU A 338 -8.09 -10.03 10.47
CA LEU A 338 -7.29 -11.24 10.46
C LEU A 338 -7.29 -11.83 9.06
N SER A 339 -6.13 -11.87 8.41
CA SER A 339 -6.00 -12.37 7.04
C SER A 339 -5.03 -13.55 7.00
N TYR A 340 -5.41 -14.63 6.33
CA TYR A 340 -4.59 -15.83 6.08
C TYR A 340 -3.93 -16.41 7.34
N CYS A 341 -4.60 -16.30 8.49
CA CYS A 341 -4.12 -16.84 9.75
C CYS A 341 -4.34 -18.35 9.82
N SER A 342 -3.27 -19.13 10.06
CA SER A 342 -3.32 -20.58 10.12
C SER A 342 -3.66 -21.09 11.51
N ASN A 343 -4.13 -22.34 11.61
CA ASN A 343 -4.46 -23.10 12.82
C ASN A 343 -5.64 -22.58 13.67
N LEU A 344 -6.24 -21.43 13.35
CA LEU A 344 -7.36 -20.88 14.11
C LEU A 344 -8.63 -21.69 13.86
N GLU A 345 -9.23 -22.26 14.92
CA GLU A 345 -10.49 -23.01 14.91
C GLU A 345 -11.62 -22.24 15.59
N GLU A 346 -11.32 -21.55 16.70
CA GLU A 346 -12.30 -20.80 17.47
C GLU A 346 -11.75 -19.42 17.86
N LEU A 347 -12.55 -18.38 17.63
CA LEU A 347 -12.25 -17.00 17.97
C LEU A 347 -13.39 -16.38 18.77
N ASN A 348 -13.12 -16.00 20.01
CA ASN A 348 -14.06 -15.32 20.89
C ASN A 348 -13.65 -13.87 21.08
N ILE A 349 -14.55 -12.93 20.77
CA ILE A 349 -14.28 -11.49 20.81
C ILE A 349 -15.19 -10.80 21.82
N ASP A 350 -14.60 -10.19 22.85
CA ASP A 350 -15.24 -9.29 23.81
C ASP A 350 -14.69 -7.88 23.61
N ALA A 351 -15.29 -7.11 22.70
CA ALA A 351 -14.83 -5.76 22.33
C ALA A 351 -16.02 -4.83 22.08
N ARG A 352 -16.49 -4.16 23.14
CA ARG A 352 -17.71 -3.33 23.12
C ARG A 352 -17.71 -2.18 22.10
N ASN A 353 -16.54 -1.70 21.72
CA ASN A 353 -16.37 -0.61 20.78
C ASN A 353 -16.00 -1.10 19.36
N LEU A 354 -16.03 -2.40 19.10
CA LEU A 354 -15.69 -2.96 17.80
C LEU A 354 -16.74 -2.55 16.75
N LEU A 355 -16.31 -1.82 15.74
CA LEU A 355 -17.12 -1.33 14.64
C LEU A 355 -16.92 -2.15 13.36
N SER A 356 -15.73 -2.70 13.16
CA SER A 356 -15.40 -3.48 11.98
C SER A 356 -14.59 -4.71 12.37
N PHE A 357 -15.05 -5.87 11.91
CA PHE A 357 -14.31 -7.11 11.95
C PHE A 357 -14.17 -7.65 10.52
N ALA A 358 -12.96 -7.98 10.11
CA ALA A 358 -12.70 -8.61 8.83
C ALA A 358 -11.91 -9.90 9.02
N TYR A 359 -12.35 -10.96 8.36
CA TYR A 359 -11.65 -12.23 8.30
C TYR A 359 -11.41 -12.60 6.83
N GLU A 360 -10.17 -12.92 6.50
CA GLU A 360 -9.76 -13.33 5.17
C GLU A 360 -8.92 -14.60 5.26
N GLY A 361 -9.30 -15.66 4.56
CA GLY A 361 -8.53 -16.90 4.56
C GLY A 361 -9.33 -18.12 4.17
N ASN A 362 -8.62 -19.23 3.98
CA ASN A 362 -9.20 -20.50 3.55
C ASN A 362 -9.76 -21.31 4.72
N ASN A 363 -9.28 -21.06 5.95
CA ASN A 363 -9.84 -21.64 7.16
C ASN A 363 -11.10 -20.89 7.53
N GLN A 364 -12.06 -21.61 8.13
CA GLN A 364 -13.33 -21.04 8.55
C GLN A 364 -13.53 -21.29 10.05
N PRO A 365 -12.91 -20.45 10.92
CA PRO A 365 -13.01 -20.61 12.35
C PRO A 365 -14.42 -20.33 12.85
N GLY A 366 -14.81 -20.94 13.96
CA GLY A 366 -15.98 -20.54 14.70
C GLY A 366 -15.75 -19.18 15.34
N ILE A 367 -16.50 -18.15 14.93
CA ILE A 367 -16.36 -16.78 15.47
C ILE A 367 -17.55 -16.47 16.38
N SER A 368 -17.27 -16.02 17.60
CA SER A 368 -18.28 -15.58 18.54
C SER A 368 -17.99 -14.17 19.06
N PHE A 369 -19.02 -13.32 19.09
CA PHE A 369 -18.96 -11.98 19.63
C PHE A 369 -19.73 -11.94 20.95
N GLN A 370 -19.05 -11.66 22.08
CA GLN A 370 -19.69 -11.62 23.40
C GLN A 370 -20.30 -10.26 23.71
N LYS A 371 -19.51 -9.18 23.60
CA LYS A 371 -19.95 -7.80 23.80
C LYS A 371 -19.35 -6.96 22.70
N CYS A 372 -20.17 -6.59 21.72
CA CYS A 372 -19.73 -5.76 20.58
C CYS A 372 -20.65 -4.58 20.36
N SER A 373 -20.23 -3.66 19.52
CA SER A 373 -21.04 -2.50 19.10
C SER A 373 -22.31 -2.95 18.36
N ASN A 374 -23.40 -2.23 18.55
CA ASN A 374 -24.63 -2.41 17.75
C ASN A 374 -24.46 -2.05 16.28
N GLN A 375 -23.34 -1.39 15.92
CA GLN A 375 -22.99 -0.97 14.56
C GLN A 375 -21.89 -1.83 13.95
N LEU A 376 -21.62 -3.01 14.53
CA LEU A 376 -20.57 -3.90 14.05
C LEU A 376 -20.83 -4.31 12.60
N GLU A 377 -19.85 -4.07 11.75
CA GLU A 377 -19.77 -4.62 10.41
C GLU A 377 -18.81 -5.82 10.40
N VAL A 378 -19.32 -6.95 9.90
CA VAL A 378 -18.53 -8.18 9.74
C VAL A 378 -18.32 -8.43 8.25
N ASN A 379 -17.07 -8.46 7.82
CA ASN A 379 -16.68 -8.75 6.46
C ASN A 379 -15.87 -10.05 6.44
N SER A 380 -16.26 -11.01 5.62
CA SER A 380 -15.49 -12.22 5.41
C SER A 380 -15.15 -12.38 3.94
N PHE A 381 -13.88 -12.59 3.69
CA PHE A 381 -13.35 -12.92 2.38
C PHE A 381 -12.80 -14.34 2.43
N SER A 382 -13.36 -15.23 1.62
CA SER A 382 -12.92 -16.62 1.56
C SER A 382 -12.72 -17.06 0.12
N ASP A 383 -11.57 -17.63 -0.16
CA ASP A 383 -11.30 -18.37 -1.39
C ASP A 383 -11.74 -19.82 -1.13
N VAL A 384 -12.91 -20.18 -1.63
CA VAL A 384 -13.55 -21.46 -1.29
C VAL A 384 -13.37 -22.44 -2.44
N ASP A 385 -12.74 -23.57 -2.12
CA ASP A 385 -12.88 -24.81 -2.91
C ASP A 385 -14.25 -25.42 -2.64
N PHE A 386 -14.90 -25.96 -3.66
CA PHE A 386 -16.23 -26.63 -3.54
C PHE A 386 -16.28 -27.72 -2.47
N ARG A 387 -15.13 -28.32 -2.14
CA ARG A 387 -14.99 -29.32 -1.06
C ARG A 387 -15.25 -28.76 0.34
N ASP A 388 -15.11 -27.45 0.50
CA ASP A 388 -15.20 -26.77 1.82
C ASP A 388 -16.53 -26.03 2.06
N LEU A 389 -17.54 -26.25 1.22
CA LEU A 389 -18.86 -25.61 1.39
C LEU A 389 -19.53 -25.94 2.74
N CYS A 390 -19.28 -27.14 3.27
CA CYS A 390 -19.78 -27.50 4.62
C CYS A 390 -19.14 -26.62 5.69
N SER A 391 -17.88 -26.28 5.54
CA SER A 391 -17.15 -25.40 6.46
C SER A 391 -17.63 -23.95 6.33
N LEU A 392 -17.90 -23.46 5.11
CA LEU A 392 -18.49 -22.14 4.87
C LEU A 392 -19.87 -22.03 5.53
N ARG A 393 -20.70 -23.07 5.43
CA ARG A 393 -22.00 -23.09 6.10
C ARG A 393 -21.86 -23.03 7.62
N LYS A 394 -20.96 -23.83 8.21
CA LYS A 394 -20.66 -23.78 9.63
C LYS A 394 -20.18 -22.40 10.05
N PHE A 395 -19.31 -21.78 9.24
CA PHE A 395 -18.82 -20.44 9.48
C PHE A 395 -19.99 -19.41 9.51
N VAL A 396 -20.84 -19.39 8.48
CA VAL A 396 -22.02 -18.50 8.43
C VAL A 396 -22.97 -18.75 9.59
N GLN A 397 -23.18 -20.02 9.98
CA GLN A 397 -24.02 -20.37 11.13
C GLN A 397 -23.39 -20.03 12.48
N ASN A 398 -22.06 -20.04 12.57
CA ASN A 398 -21.32 -19.74 13.79
C ASN A 398 -21.12 -18.24 14.03
N ILE A 399 -21.19 -17.40 12.98
CA ILE A 399 -21.36 -15.95 13.14
C ILE A 399 -22.80 -15.73 13.69
N LYS A 400 -23.02 -16.08 14.95
CA LYS A 400 -24.30 -15.82 15.60
C LYS A 400 -24.38 -14.34 15.94
N PRO A 401 -25.24 -13.56 15.32
CA PRO A 401 -25.57 -12.23 15.80
C PRO A 401 -26.37 -12.42 17.10
N GLN A 402 -25.73 -12.36 18.24
CA GLN A 402 -26.44 -12.22 19.50
C GLN A 402 -27.14 -10.86 19.50
N LYS A 403 -28.42 -10.81 19.09
CA LYS A 403 -29.31 -9.62 19.16
C LYS A 403 -28.76 -8.31 18.57
N ILE A 404 -27.65 -8.34 17.85
CA ILE A 404 -26.97 -7.17 17.32
C ILE A 404 -27.20 -7.17 15.81
N TRP A 405 -27.58 -6.05 15.27
CA TRP A 405 -27.74 -5.80 13.83
C TRP A 405 -26.35 -5.73 13.15
N ALA A 406 -25.56 -6.80 13.29
CA ALA A 406 -24.30 -6.91 12.61
C ALA A 406 -24.54 -7.00 11.10
N SER A 407 -23.99 -6.07 10.37
CA SER A 407 -23.96 -6.12 8.92
C SER A 407 -22.92 -7.15 8.50
N VAL A 408 -23.34 -8.32 8.04
CA VAL A 408 -22.44 -9.35 7.55
C VAL A 408 -22.33 -9.27 6.03
N SER A 409 -21.12 -9.11 5.52
CA SER A 409 -20.82 -9.19 4.10
C SER A 409 -19.87 -10.37 3.86
N LEU A 410 -20.26 -11.26 2.96
CA LEU A 410 -19.44 -12.39 2.54
C LEU A 410 -18.93 -12.13 1.13
N PHE A 411 -17.63 -12.24 0.95
CA PHE A 411 -16.98 -12.24 -0.35
C PHE A 411 -16.39 -13.62 -0.60
N ILE A 412 -16.84 -14.29 -1.66
CA ILE A 412 -16.45 -15.66 -2.00
C ILE A 412 -15.84 -15.67 -3.39
N CYS A 413 -14.59 -16.06 -3.49
CA CYS A 413 -13.91 -16.29 -4.76
C CYS A 413 -13.91 -17.79 -5.05
N LEU A 414 -14.40 -18.17 -6.21
CA LEU A 414 -14.48 -19.56 -6.67
C LEU A 414 -13.36 -19.80 -7.69
N SER A 415 -12.23 -20.28 -7.21
CA SER A 415 -11.04 -20.50 -8.04
C SER A 415 -10.93 -21.94 -8.58
N ILE A 416 -11.49 -22.93 -7.85
CA ILE A 416 -11.44 -24.35 -8.21
C ILE A 416 -12.78 -24.99 -7.83
N LEU A 417 -13.50 -25.50 -8.81
CA LEU A 417 -14.76 -26.20 -8.60
C LEU A 417 -14.56 -27.70 -8.85
N SER A 418 -14.69 -28.52 -7.80
CA SER A 418 -14.91 -29.96 -7.91
C SER A 418 -16.40 -30.26 -7.75
N GLU A 419 -16.90 -31.38 -8.33
CA GLU A 419 -18.30 -31.77 -8.16
C GLU A 419 -18.65 -31.94 -6.66
N PRO A 420 -19.78 -31.39 -6.19
CA PRO A 420 -20.20 -31.53 -4.81
C PRO A 420 -20.55 -33.01 -4.50
N GLU A 421 -20.06 -33.53 -3.38
CA GLU A 421 -20.47 -34.86 -2.91
C GLU A 421 -21.99 -34.92 -2.74
N GLN A 422 -22.64 -35.87 -3.44
CA GLN A 422 -24.06 -36.13 -3.35
C GLN A 422 -24.42 -36.60 -1.94
N GLY A 423 -24.91 -35.72 -1.09
CA GLY A 423 -25.34 -36.06 0.27
C GLY A 423 -25.35 -34.91 1.27
N ALA A 424 -24.75 -33.78 0.97
CA ALA A 424 -24.56 -32.66 1.91
C ALA A 424 -25.81 -31.77 2.11
N PHE A 425 -26.96 -32.09 1.55
CA PHE A 425 -28.08 -31.14 1.38
C PHE A 425 -29.23 -31.23 2.44
N GLN A 426 -29.05 -31.90 3.56
CA GLN A 426 -30.08 -31.85 4.62
C GLN A 426 -29.94 -30.62 5.53
N VAL A 427 -30.81 -29.66 5.30
CA VAL A 427 -30.87 -28.40 6.05
C VAL A 427 -31.89 -28.53 7.17
N SER A 428 -31.45 -28.54 8.42
CA SER A 428 -32.32 -28.64 9.61
C SER A 428 -32.52 -27.31 10.37
N SER A 429 -31.93 -26.18 9.91
CA SER A 429 -32.02 -24.89 10.60
C SER A 429 -32.34 -23.74 9.62
N ILE A 430 -33.08 -22.75 10.13
CA ILE A 430 -33.36 -21.52 9.39
C ILE A 430 -32.04 -20.82 9.04
N PRO A 431 -31.81 -20.49 7.76
CA PRO A 431 -30.57 -19.84 7.36
C PRO A 431 -30.46 -18.43 7.95
N PRO A 432 -29.24 -18.01 8.40
CA PRO A 432 -29.05 -16.67 8.94
C PRO A 432 -29.20 -15.61 7.85
N THR A 433 -29.77 -14.47 8.24
CA THR A 433 -29.86 -13.28 7.34
C THR A 433 -28.51 -12.57 7.33
N ILE A 434 -28.00 -12.25 6.14
CA ILE A 434 -26.80 -11.46 5.92
C ILE A 434 -27.13 -10.22 5.11
N LYS A 435 -26.39 -9.12 5.29
CA LYS A 435 -26.65 -7.86 4.60
C LYS A 435 -26.30 -7.96 3.12
N ARG A 436 -25.13 -8.48 2.79
CA ARG A 436 -24.60 -8.51 1.43
C ARG A 436 -23.83 -9.80 1.16
N LEU A 437 -24.07 -10.38 0.02
CA LEU A 437 -23.30 -11.49 -0.54
C LEU A 437 -22.63 -11.00 -1.83
N GLU A 438 -21.31 -11.01 -1.85
CA GLU A 438 -20.50 -10.73 -3.05
C GLU A 438 -19.85 -12.01 -3.52
N LEU A 439 -20.08 -12.37 -4.77
CA LEU A 439 -19.56 -13.57 -5.39
C LEU A 439 -18.66 -13.21 -6.56
N GLN A 440 -17.45 -13.73 -6.55
CA GLN A 440 -16.51 -13.62 -7.65
C GLN A 440 -16.32 -15.00 -8.27
N PHE A 441 -16.57 -15.12 -9.57
CA PHE A 441 -16.46 -16.36 -10.31
C PHE A 441 -15.23 -16.37 -11.21
N SER A 442 -14.53 -17.52 -11.23
CA SER A 442 -13.53 -17.82 -12.25
C SER A 442 -14.23 -18.41 -13.50
N PRO A 443 -13.76 -18.05 -14.71
CA PRO A 443 -14.47 -18.34 -15.96
C PRO A 443 -14.62 -19.83 -16.32
N ASP A 444 -13.90 -20.73 -15.66
CA ASP A 444 -13.71 -22.10 -16.19
C ASP A 444 -14.79 -23.12 -15.77
N TYR A 445 -15.85 -22.73 -15.02
CA TYR A 445 -16.73 -23.69 -14.33
C TYR A 445 -18.23 -23.37 -14.38
N GLU A 446 -18.74 -22.96 -15.55
CA GLU A 446 -20.16 -22.52 -15.71
C GLU A 446 -21.20 -23.55 -15.24
N ALA A 447 -20.97 -24.82 -15.47
CA ALA A 447 -21.91 -25.90 -15.13
C ALA A 447 -22.14 -26.04 -13.61
N LEU A 448 -21.24 -25.54 -12.79
CA LEU A 448 -21.30 -25.65 -11.32
C LEU A 448 -21.88 -24.43 -10.63
N TYR A 449 -22.12 -23.32 -11.33
CA TYR A 449 -22.64 -22.09 -10.72
C TYR A 449 -24.03 -22.30 -10.11
N PHE A 450 -24.93 -23.01 -10.79
CA PHE A 450 -26.30 -23.22 -10.30
C PHE A 450 -26.34 -24.09 -9.02
N PRO A 451 -25.71 -25.27 -8.97
CA PRO A 451 -25.63 -26.04 -7.73
C PRO A 451 -25.04 -25.28 -6.56
N PHE A 452 -23.99 -24.49 -6.82
CA PHE A 452 -23.32 -23.68 -5.82
C PHE A 452 -24.23 -22.56 -5.28
N MET A 453 -24.90 -21.82 -6.15
CA MET A 453 -25.84 -20.77 -5.77
C MET A 453 -26.99 -21.32 -4.92
N ASN A 454 -27.56 -22.44 -5.35
CA ASN A 454 -28.63 -23.10 -4.61
C ASN A 454 -28.19 -23.52 -3.19
N TYR A 455 -26.96 -24.03 -3.07
CA TYR A 455 -26.37 -24.37 -1.76
C TYR A 455 -26.15 -23.14 -0.89
N LEU A 456 -25.57 -22.07 -1.43
CA LEU A 456 -25.34 -20.83 -0.68
C LEU A 456 -26.64 -20.20 -0.20
N LEU A 457 -27.64 -20.09 -1.05
CA LEU A 457 -28.94 -19.48 -0.70
C LEU A 457 -29.71 -20.35 0.30
N SER A 458 -29.49 -21.67 0.32
CA SER A 458 -29.99 -22.54 1.36
C SER A 458 -29.23 -22.40 2.70
N SER A 459 -28.04 -21.83 2.68
CA SER A 459 -27.17 -21.66 3.84
C SER A 459 -27.22 -20.26 4.46
N CYS A 460 -27.62 -19.24 3.72
CA CYS A 460 -27.81 -17.86 4.17
C CYS A 460 -28.90 -17.14 3.38
N CYS A 461 -29.56 -16.16 4.00
CA CYS A 461 -30.55 -15.28 3.36
C CYS A 461 -29.96 -13.88 3.17
N PRO A 462 -29.30 -13.57 2.03
CA PRO A 462 -28.75 -12.25 1.78
C PRO A 462 -29.83 -11.23 1.42
N ASN A 463 -29.73 -9.99 1.94
CA ASN A 463 -30.57 -8.87 1.54
C ASN A 463 -30.17 -8.32 0.16
N SER A 464 -28.90 -8.47 -0.22
CA SER A 464 -28.39 -8.09 -1.53
C SER A 464 -27.32 -9.06 -2.00
N ILE A 465 -27.28 -9.34 -3.30
CA ILE A 465 -26.29 -10.18 -3.94
C ILE A 465 -25.62 -9.38 -5.04
N SER A 466 -24.28 -9.42 -5.07
CA SER A 466 -23.46 -8.81 -6.13
C SER A 466 -22.59 -9.88 -6.77
N PHE A 467 -22.42 -9.77 -8.07
CA PHE A 467 -21.60 -10.70 -8.85
C PHE A 467 -20.47 -9.96 -9.53
N SER A 468 -19.27 -10.54 -9.51
CA SER A 468 -18.11 -10.09 -10.27
C SER A 468 -17.48 -11.26 -11.00
N PHE A 469 -16.91 -11.00 -12.19
CA PHE A 469 -16.29 -12.01 -13.04
C PHE A 469 -14.86 -11.59 -13.36
N CYS A 470 -13.94 -12.53 -13.30
CA CYS A 470 -12.52 -12.26 -13.59
C CYS A 470 -12.21 -11.99 -15.07
N SER A 471 -13.17 -12.26 -16.00
CA SER A 471 -13.04 -11.93 -17.42
C SER A 471 -14.36 -11.58 -18.09
N TYR A 472 -14.28 -10.71 -19.12
CA TYR A 472 -15.45 -10.19 -19.87
C TYR A 472 -16.25 -11.24 -20.67
N VAL A 473 -15.71 -12.45 -20.86
CA VAL A 473 -16.27 -13.42 -21.82
C VAL A 473 -17.48 -14.19 -21.26
N HIS A 474 -17.59 -14.32 -19.94
CA HIS A 474 -18.57 -15.24 -19.32
C HIS A 474 -19.78 -14.57 -18.66
N SER A 475 -19.95 -13.26 -18.81
CA SER A 475 -21.11 -12.55 -18.22
C SER A 475 -22.48 -12.98 -18.79
N LYS A 476 -22.53 -13.55 -20.00
CA LYS A 476 -23.80 -13.96 -20.64
C LYS A 476 -24.41 -15.23 -20.04
N ALA A 477 -23.59 -16.26 -19.79
CA ALA A 477 -24.07 -17.54 -19.26
C ALA A 477 -24.64 -17.40 -17.84
N PHE A 478 -24.09 -16.49 -17.03
CA PHE A 478 -24.57 -16.27 -15.68
C PHE A 478 -25.90 -15.50 -15.64
N ILE A 479 -26.13 -14.57 -16.55
CA ILE A 479 -27.41 -13.85 -16.67
C ILE A 479 -28.54 -14.83 -16.97
N GLU A 480 -28.29 -15.88 -17.77
CA GLU A 480 -29.27 -16.93 -18.05
C GLU A 480 -29.63 -17.74 -16.78
N VAL A 481 -28.67 -18.02 -15.89
CA VAL A 481 -28.91 -18.74 -14.63
C VAL A 481 -29.77 -17.91 -13.66
N CYS A 482 -29.61 -16.60 -13.61
CA CYS A 482 -30.39 -15.71 -12.76
C CYS A 482 -31.83 -15.48 -13.25
N HIS A 483 -32.15 -15.84 -14.50
CA HIS A 483 -33.50 -15.72 -15.05
C HIS A 483 -34.43 -16.93 -14.78
N TYR A 484 -33.93 -17.97 -14.08
CA TYR A 484 -34.81 -19.07 -13.66
C TYR A 484 -35.66 -18.64 -12.46
N PRO A 485 -37.01 -18.65 -12.58
CA PRO A 485 -37.93 -18.11 -11.57
C PRO A 485 -38.02 -18.89 -10.25
N GLN A 486 -37.19 -19.90 -10.05
CA GLN A 486 -37.17 -20.73 -8.82
C GLN A 486 -36.10 -20.29 -7.80
N ILE A 487 -35.30 -19.24 -8.08
CA ILE A 487 -34.20 -18.79 -7.21
C ILE A 487 -34.59 -17.54 -6.38
N PHE A 488 -35.73 -16.90 -6.70
CA PHE A 488 -36.20 -15.71 -5.98
C PHE A 488 -37.57 -15.95 -5.34
#